data_b91d39007c3e65a026ed512b7e26c17c
#
_entry.id   b91d39007c3e65a026ed512b7e26c17c
#
_cell.length_a   1.000
_cell.length_b   1.000
_cell.length_c   1.000
_cell.angle_alpha   90.00
_cell.angle_beta   90.00
_cell.angle_gamma   90.00
#
_symmetry.space_group_name_H-M   'P 1'
#
loop_
_entity.id
_entity.type
_entity.pdbx_description
1 polymer ?
#
loop_
_entity_poly.entity_id
_entity_poly.type
_entity_poly.pdbx_seq_one_letter_code
_entity_poly.pdbx_strand_id
1 'polypeptide(L)'
;PLQRRRTNPLGELISTETRYVHELGITLHRVAAAWNPKDLPAKDVDAMFRALHTVYRTNSEFLRALQEIGPNPSSPKGLGNLLMHWIDTLQPPYSHYIDVYTPHLDTRPDIAHHVRLQSVLQNANRQIPRNDYPNGWTLDRFFELPILRLVFYKKLYGRLLRNAQPGRSDHTLLLTANE
;
A
#
# COMPACT_ATOMS: atom_id res chain seq x y z
N PRO A 1 -25.57 17.69 1.04
CA PRO A 1 -25.16 16.29 1.27
C PRO A 1 -24.41 15.69 0.09
N LEU A 2 -24.82 16.03 -1.13
CA LEU A 2 -24.17 15.46 -2.30
C LEU A 2 -22.74 15.95 -2.48
N GLN A 3 -22.46 17.19 -2.10
CA GLN A 3 -21.11 17.72 -2.17
C GLN A 3 -20.15 16.98 -1.26
N ARG A 4 -20.64 16.50 -0.13
CA ARG A 4 -19.82 15.74 0.80
C ARG A 4 -19.37 14.39 0.26
N ARG A 5 -20.10 13.88 -0.73
CA ARG A 5 -19.77 12.62 -1.40
C ARG A 5 -18.74 12.81 -2.49
N ARG A 6 -18.52 14.05 -2.91
CA ARG A 6 -17.44 14.34 -3.83
C ARG A 6 -16.14 14.24 -3.05
N THR A 7 -15.56 13.09 -3.13
CA THR A 7 -14.32 12.84 -2.43
C THR A 7 -13.24 13.77 -2.97
N ASN A 8 -12.64 14.55 -2.09
CA ASN A 8 -11.43 15.27 -2.42
C ASN A 8 -10.36 14.21 -2.67
N PRO A 9 -9.83 14.08 -3.91
CA PRO A 9 -8.86 13.03 -4.20
C PRO A 9 -7.66 13.03 -3.27
N LEU A 10 -7.19 14.21 -2.86
CA LEU A 10 -6.07 14.29 -1.94
C LEU A 10 -6.45 13.82 -0.54
N GLY A 11 -7.64 14.21 -0.06
CA GLY A 11 -8.13 13.75 1.23
C GLY A 11 -8.31 12.24 1.26
N GLU A 12 -8.86 11.67 0.20
CA GLU A 12 -8.99 10.22 0.05
C GLU A 12 -7.62 9.55 0.03
N LEU A 13 -6.67 10.13 -0.69
CA LEU A 13 -5.31 9.58 -0.77
C LEU A 13 -4.66 9.57 0.62
N ILE A 14 -4.76 10.66 1.37
CA ILE A 14 -4.18 10.75 2.70
C ILE A 14 -4.80 9.72 3.64
N SER A 15 -6.13 9.62 3.68
CA SER A 15 -6.79 8.71 4.61
C SER A 15 -6.52 7.25 4.27
N THR A 16 -6.54 6.88 2.99
CA THR A 16 -6.26 5.50 2.59
C THR A 16 -4.78 5.17 2.72
N GLU A 17 -3.91 6.13 2.48
CA GLU A 17 -2.46 5.94 2.66
C GLU A 17 -2.14 5.73 4.13
N THR A 18 -2.79 6.45 5.02
CA THR A 18 -2.63 6.28 6.48
C THR A 18 -2.97 4.86 6.89
N ARG A 19 -4.10 4.34 6.40
CA ARG A 19 -4.51 2.96 6.69
C ARG A 19 -3.52 1.95 6.09
N TYR A 20 -3.13 2.17 4.84
CA TYR A 20 -2.21 1.27 4.15
C TYR A 20 -0.86 1.15 4.87
N VAL A 21 -0.27 2.28 5.23
CA VAL A 21 1.01 2.30 5.95
C VAL A 21 0.87 1.61 7.30
N HIS A 22 -0.25 1.84 8.00
CA HIS A 22 -0.51 1.18 9.27
C HIS A 22 -0.57 -0.35 9.10
N GLU A 23 -1.28 -0.83 8.08
CA GLU A 23 -1.40 -2.27 7.81
C GLU A 23 -0.05 -2.89 7.41
N LEU A 24 0.76 -2.18 6.64
CA LEU A 24 2.13 -2.61 6.33
C LEU A 24 2.98 -2.72 7.61
N GLY A 25 2.83 -1.76 8.50
CA GLY A 25 3.54 -1.77 9.78
C GLY A 25 3.18 -2.99 10.61
N ILE A 26 1.89 -3.35 10.65
CA ILE A 26 1.44 -4.56 11.35
C ILE A 26 2.09 -5.79 10.73
N THR A 27 2.12 -5.87 9.40
CA THR A 27 2.75 -6.99 8.70
C THR A 27 4.21 -7.15 9.10
N LEU A 28 4.95 -6.06 9.12
CA LEU A 28 6.39 -6.10 9.41
C LEU A 28 6.71 -6.30 10.89
N HIS A 29 5.90 -5.69 11.78
CA HIS A 29 6.23 -5.68 13.20
C HIS A 29 5.55 -6.78 14.00
N ARG A 30 4.44 -7.32 13.52
CA ARG A 30 3.69 -8.36 14.21
C ARG A 30 3.68 -9.68 13.46
N VAL A 31 3.35 -9.65 12.18
CA VAL A 31 3.26 -10.89 11.39
C VAL A 31 4.66 -11.47 11.18
N ALA A 32 5.63 -10.67 10.80
CA ALA A 32 7.01 -11.14 10.62
C ALA A 32 7.60 -11.64 11.94
N ALA A 33 7.17 -11.10 13.07
CA ALA A 33 7.65 -11.51 14.39
C ALA A 33 7.17 -12.89 14.82
N ALA A 34 6.25 -13.50 14.05
CA ALA A 34 5.84 -14.88 14.29
C ALA A 34 7.00 -15.86 14.10
N TRP A 35 7.99 -15.51 13.29
CA TRP A 35 9.20 -16.30 13.13
C TRP A 35 10.28 -15.80 14.07
N ASN A 36 11.16 -16.69 14.50
CA ASN A 36 12.27 -16.35 15.40
C ASN A 36 13.58 -16.77 14.76
N PRO A 37 14.75 -16.41 15.37
CA PRO A 37 16.04 -16.75 14.77
C PRO A 37 16.29 -18.24 14.56
N LYS A 38 15.59 -19.10 15.30
CA LYS A 38 15.73 -20.55 15.17
C LYS A 38 14.73 -21.15 14.19
N ASP A 39 13.69 -20.39 13.83
CA ASP A 39 12.59 -20.84 12.96
C ASP A 39 12.38 -19.75 11.90
N LEU A 40 13.32 -19.64 10.98
CA LEU A 40 13.25 -18.62 9.96
C LEU A 40 12.19 -18.95 8.89
N PRO A 41 11.58 -17.94 8.28
CA PRO A 41 10.65 -18.18 7.18
C PRO A 41 11.40 -18.76 5.97
N ALA A 42 10.65 -19.42 5.10
CA ALA A 42 11.19 -19.90 3.82
C ALA A 42 11.78 -18.72 3.03
N LYS A 43 12.73 -19.00 2.15
CA LYS A 43 13.47 -17.96 1.42
C LYS A 43 12.56 -17.02 0.65
N ASP A 44 11.52 -17.54 0.01
CA ASP A 44 10.58 -16.72 -0.76
C ASP A 44 9.75 -15.81 0.17
N VAL A 45 9.34 -16.31 1.31
CA VAL A 45 8.60 -15.51 2.31
C VAL A 45 9.53 -14.44 2.89
N ASP A 46 10.76 -14.79 3.23
CA ASP A 46 11.74 -13.83 3.74
C ASP A 46 12.03 -12.72 2.73
N ALA A 47 12.17 -13.09 1.44
CA ALA A 47 12.38 -12.11 0.38
C ALA A 47 11.22 -11.12 0.29
N MET A 48 9.98 -11.59 0.46
CA MET A 48 8.82 -10.73 0.46
C MET A 48 8.80 -9.79 1.67
N PHE A 49 9.16 -10.26 2.86
CA PHE A 49 9.24 -9.38 4.03
C PHE A 49 10.28 -8.30 3.84
N ARG A 50 11.43 -8.64 3.27
CA ARG A 50 12.49 -7.64 3.01
C ARG A 50 12.06 -6.60 1.98
N ALA A 51 11.43 -7.05 0.90
CA ALA A 51 10.90 -6.14 -0.12
C ALA A 51 9.80 -5.26 0.45
N LEU A 52 8.95 -5.84 1.31
CA LEU A 52 7.87 -5.12 1.96
C LEU A 52 8.42 -4.03 2.89
N HIS A 53 9.54 -4.28 3.55
CA HIS A 53 10.17 -3.29 4.41
C HIS A 53 10.55 -2.04 3.62
N THR A 54 11.09 -2.22 2.41
CA THR A 54 11.44 -1.09 1.55
C THR A 54 10.19 -0.34 1.10
N VAL A 55 9.14 -1.07 0.72
CA VAL A 55 7.84 -0.47 0.38
C VAL A 55 7.29 0.33 1.56
N TYR A 56 7.31 -0.24 2.74
CA TYR A 56 6.83 0.41 3.97
C TYR A 56 7.56 1.72 4.23
N ARG A 57 8.87 1.70 4.15
CA ARG A 57 9.69 2.89 4.39
C ARG A 57 9.38 3.98 3.38
N THR A 58 9.32 3.62 2.11
CA THR A 58 9.04 4.57 1.03
C THR A 58 7.65 5.17 1.17
N ASN A 59 6.65 4.34 1.46
CA ASN A 59 5.28 4.81 1.63
C ASN A 59 5.11 5.65 2.90
N SER A 60 5.86 5.36 3.95
CA SER A 60 5.85 6.19 5.16
C SER A 60 6.32 7.61 4.87
N GLU A 61 7.36 7.74 4.04
CA GLU A 61 7.86 9.05 3.63
C GLU A 61 6.87 9.77 2.71
N PHE A 62 6.24 9.03 1.81
CA PHE A 62 5.21 9.58 0.94
C PHE A 62 4.03 10.09 1.77
N LEU A 63 3.58 9.32 2.74
CA LEU A 63 2.50 9.73 3.63
C LEU A 63 2.85 11.02 4.38
N ARG A 64 4.08 11.13 4.88
CA ARG A 64 4.52 12.34 5.56
C ARG A 64 4.44 13.55 4.62
N ALA A 65 4.90 13.40 3.38
CA ALA A 65 4.83 14.47 2.39
C ALA A 65 3.38 14.88 2.10
N LEU A 66 2.49 13.90 2.00
CA LEU A 66 1.07 14.18 1.80
C LEU A 66 0.47 14.93 2.98
N GLN A 67 0.82 14.54 4.20
CA GLN A 67 0.31 15.19 5.41
C GLN A 67 0.78 16.62 5.54
N GLU A 68 1.98 16.93 5.08
CA GLU A 68 2.51 18.29 5.08
C GLU A 68 1.71 19.21 4.16
N ILE A 69 1.22 18.69 3.03
CA ILE A 69 0.38 19.44 2.12
C ILE A 69 -1.03 19.63 2.69
N GLY A 70 -1.52 18.60 3.37
CA GLY A 70 -2.87 18.58 3.92
C GLY A 70 -3.92 18.22 2.86
N PRO A 71 -5.19 18.07 3.28
CA PRO A 71 -6.25 17.58 2.40
C PRO A 71 -6.74 18.57 1.36
N ASN A 72 -6.41 19.85 1.48
CA ASN A 72 -6.90 20.90 0.61
C ASN A 72 -5.75 21.71 0.04
N PRO A 73 -5.08 21.20 -1.02
CA PRO A 73 -3.96 21.92 -1.60
C PRO A 73 -4.43 23.22 -2.24
N SER A 74 -3.61 24.24 -2.13
CA SER A 74 -3.92 25.55 -2.72
C SER A 74 -3.78 25.51 -4.24
N SER A 75 -3.10 24.51 -4.79
CA SER A 75 -2.82 24.43 -6.23
C SER A 75 -2.85 22.98 -6.72
N PRO A 76 -3.67 22.67 -7.73
CA PRO A 76 -3.63 21.36 -8.39
C PRO A 76 -2.27 21.05 -9.00
N LYS A 77 -1.55 22.07 -9.42
CA LYS A 77 -0.22 21.91 -10.00
C LYS A 77 0.77 21.36 -8.97
N GLY A 78 0.65 21.80 -7.72
CA GLY A 78 1.47 21.28 -6.65
C GLY A 78 1.22 19.80 -6.41
N LEU A 79 -0.02 19.37 -6.51
CA LEU A 79 -0.37 17.95 -6.38
C LEU A 79 0.22 17.14 -7.53
N GLY A 80 0.11 17.62 -8.77
CA GLY A 80 0.67 16.93 -9.91
C GLY A 80 2.19 16.75 -9.80
N ASN A 81 2.88 17.80 -9.38
CA ASN A 81 4.33 17.74 -9.18
C ASN A 81 4.71 16.76 -8.08
N LEU A 82 3.97 16.77 -6.98
CA LEU A 82 4.19 15.81 -5.90
C LEU A 82 4.03 14.38 -6.37
N LEU A 83 2.94 14.09 -7.09
CA LEU A 83 2.67 12.74 -7.57
C LEU A 83 3.74 12.27 -8.56
N MET A 84 4.20 13.14 -9.43
CA MET A 84 5.28 12.81 -10.35
C MET A 84 6.57 12.45 -9.62
N HIS A 85 6.91 13.26 -8.61
CA HIS A 85 8.10 12.98 -7.79
C HIS A 85 7.99 11.60 -7.14
N TRP A 86 6.81 11.30 -6.57
CA TRP A 86 6.64 10.05 -5.83
C TRP A 86 6.49 8.84 -6.74
N ILE A 87 6.03 9.00 -7.98
CA ILE A 87 6.02 7.89 -8.93
C ILE A 87 7.44 7.37 -9.14
N ASP A 88 8.38 8.27 -9.37
CA ASP A 88 9.78 7.87 -9.55
C ASP A 88 10.36 7.22 -8.30
N THR A 89 9.94 7.68 -7.13
CA THR A 89 10.41 7.15 -5.85
C THR A 89 9.78 5.79 -5.52
N LEU A 90 8.49 5.62 -5.83
CA LEU A 90 7.75 4.39 -5.51
C LEU A 90 8.07 3.25 -6.49
N GLN A 91 8.40 3.57 -7.71
CA GLN A 91 8.54 2.57 -8.77
C GLN A 91 9.56 1.47 -8.44
N PRO A 92 10.81 1.78 -8.03
CA PRO A 92 11.79 0.71 -7.78
C PRO A 92 11.37 -0.26 -6.67
N PRO A 93 10.90 0.20 -5.48
CA PRO A 93 10.49 -0.75 -4.45
C PRO A 93 9.31 -1.61 -4.86
N TYR A 94 8.34 -1.05 -5.60
CA TYR A 94 7.18 -1.81 -6.02
C TYR A 94 7.53 -2.79 -7.14
N SER A 95 8.40 -2.42 -8.07
CA SER A 95 8.87 -3.33 -9.12
C SER A 95 9.60 -4.51 -8.50
N HIS A 96 10.46 -4.27 -7.53
CA HIS A 96 11.15 -5.33 -6.82
C HIS A 96 10.17 -6.22 -6.06
N TYR A 97 9.17 -5.61 -5.40
CA TYR A 97 8.16 -6.36 -4.66
C TYR A 97 7.40 -7.31 -5.58
N ILE A 98 7.00 -6.83 -6.77
CA ILE A 98 6.30 -7.66 -7.75
C ILE A 98 7.17 -8.84 -8.18
N ASP A 99 8.48 -8.59 -8.36
CA ASP A 99 9.42 -9.64 -8.79
C ASP A 99 9.54 -10.77 -7.77
N VAL A 100 9.44 -10.47 -6.48
CA VAL A 100 9.57 -11.49 -5.43
C VAL A 100 8.23 -11.99 -4.92
N TYR A 101 7.12 -11.39 -5.35
CA TYR A 101 5.79 -11.73 -4.87
C TYR A 101 5.44 -13.17 -5.19
N THR A 102 5.03 -13.93 -4.17
CA THR A 102 4.63 -15.33 -4.28
C THR A 102 3.22 -15.48 -3.71
N PRO A 103 2.22 -15.82 -4.54
CA PRO A 103 0.85 -16.03 -4.06
C PRO A 103 0.66 -17.44 -3.48
N HIS A 104 -0.53 -17.68 -2.95
CA HIS A 104 -0.97 -18.99 -2.48
C HIS A 104 -0.14 -19.55 -1.33
N LEU A 105 0.22 -18.67 -0.39
CA LEU A 105 1.00 -19.06 0.78
C LEU A 105 0.17 -19.77 1.83
N ASP A 106 -1.10 -19.36 1.99
CA ASP A 106 -1.93 -19.81 3.11
C ASP A 106 -2.16 -21.32 3.14
N THR A 107 -2.10 -22.00 1.99
CA THR A 107 -2.28 -23.44 1.89
C THR A 107 -0.98 -24.21 2.05
N ARG A 108 0.15 -23.54 2.10
CA ARG A 108 1.44 -24.21 2.28
C ARG A 108 1.56 -24.75 3.70
N PRO A 109 2.07 -25.99 3.90
CA PRO A 109 2.19 -26.56 5.24
C PRO A 109 3.03 -25.70 6.21
N ASP A 110 4.11 -25.08 5.72
CA ASP A 110 4.95 -24.23 6.56
C ASP A 110 4.22 -23.00 7.08
N ILE A 111 3.18 -22.56 6.38
CA ILE A 111 2.35 -21.43 6.77
C ILE A 111 1.10 -21.91 7.53
N ALA A 112 0.37 -22.86 6.95
CA ALA A 112 -0.89 -23.35 7.52
C ALA A 112 -0.69 -23.96 8.91
N HIS A 113 0.43 -24.62 9.16
CA HIS A 113 0.72 -25.29 10.42
C HIS A 113 1.61 -24.47 11.36
N HIS A 114 1.90 -23.23 11.02
CA HIS A 114 2.72 -22.33 11.86
C HIS A 114 1.82 -21.76 12.98
N VAL A 115 1.88 -22.36 14.15
CA VAL A 115 0.97 -22.05 15.27
C VAL A 115 1.06 -20.58 15.66
N ARG A 116 2.27 -20.05 15.80
CA ARG A 116 2.49 -18.67 16.20
C ARG A 116 1.93 -17.68 15.17
N LEU A 117 2.16 -17.96 13.88
CA LEU A 117 1.62 -17.14 12.81
C LEU A 117 0.11 -17.12 12.81
N GLN A 118 -0.52 -18.30 12.96
CA GLN A 118 -1.98 -18.39 12.98
C GLN A 118 -2.56 -17.60 14.17
N SER A 119 -1.89 -17.62 15.30
CA SER A 119 -2.28 -16.83 16.46
C SER A 119 -2.20 -15.32 16.19
N VAL A 120 -1.11 -14.89 15.54
CA VAL A 120 -0.94 -13.48 15.18
C VAL A 120 -2.02 -13.04 14.20
N LEU A 121 -2.35 -13.89 13.22
CA LEU A 121 -3.38 -13.56 12.23
C LEU A 121 -4.77 -13.45 12.90
N GLN A 122 -5.08 -14.35 13.82
CA GLN A 122 -6.34 -14.26 14.58
C GLN A 122 -6.41 -12.96 15.38
N ASN A 123 -5.31 -12.57 15.98
CA ASN A 123 -5.23 -11.32 16.73
C ASN A 123 -5.44 -10.11 15.81
N ALA A 124 -4.86 -10.13 14.62
CA ALA A 124 -5.06 -9.07 13.63
C ALA A 124 -6.55 -8.96 13.26
N ASN A 125 -7.23 -10.08 13.12
CA ASN A 125 -8.67 -10.09 12.80
C ASN A 125 -9.51 -9.44 13.89
N ARG A 126 -9.07 -9.49 15.13
CA ARG A 126 -9.76 -8.84 16.23
C ARG A 126 -9.44 -7.35 16.32
N GLN A 127 -8.19 -6.97 16.05
CA GLN A 127 -7.72 -5.59 16.22
C GLN A 127 -8.01 -4.68 15.03
N ILE A 128 -7.90 -5.23 13.82
CA ILE A 128 -8.11 -4.45 12.59
C ILE A 128 -9.00 -5.24 11.62
N PRO A 129 -10.27 -5.50 11.98
CA PRO A 129 -11.13 -6.31 11.14
C PRO A 129 -11.34 -5.66 9.76
N ARG A 130 -11.45 -6.51 8.75
CA ARG A 130 -11.73 -6.07 7.37
C ARG A 130 -13.00 -6.74 6.89
N ASN A 131 -14.05 -5.95 6.69
CA ASN A 131 -15.33 -6.46 6.24
C ASN A 131 -15.31 -6.95 4.79
N ASP A 132 -14.37 -6.44 4.01
CA ASP A 132 -14.19 -6.84 2.62
C ASP A 132 -13.39 -8.12 2.44
N TYR A 133 -12.90 -8.72 3.53
CA TYR A 133 -12.16 -9.99 3.49
C TYR A 133 -13.00 -11.10 4.13
N PRO A 134 -13.63 -11.97 3.31
CA PRO A 134 -14.54 -13.00 3.87
C PRO A 134 -13.87 -13.94 4.86
N ASN A 135 -12.61 -14.27 4.65
CA ASN A 135 -11.84 -15.16 5.53
C ASN A 135 -10.95 -14.37 6.50
N GLY A 136 -11.13 -13.05 6.58
CA GLY A 136 -10.32 -12.19 7.42
C GLY A 136 -8.89 -12.06 6.92
N TRP A 137 -8.01 -11.63 7.82
CA TRP A 137 -6.60 -11.48 7.50
C TRP A 137 -5.92 -12.85 7.41
N THR A 138 -5.20 -13.05 6.32
CA THR A 138 -4.33 -14.21 6.11
C THR A 138 -2.98 -13.69 5.67
N LEU A 139 -1.97 -14.55 5.62
CA LEU A 139 -0.64 -14.13 5.16
C LEU A 139 -0.72 -13.64 3.72
N ASP A 140 -1.47 -14.33 2.87
CA ASP A 140 -1.66 -13.90 1.48
C ASP A 140 -2.28 -12.51 1.41
N ARG A 141 -3.27 -12.21 2.26
CA ARG A 141 -3.91 -10.90 2.28
C ARG A 141 -2.94 -9.79 2.64
N PHE A 142 -2.08 -10.03 3.63
CA PHE A 142 -1.08 -9.03 3.99
C PHE A 142 -0.10 -8.77 2.84
N PHE A 143 0.35 -9.82 2.16
CA PHE A 143 1.29 -9.65 1.06
C PHE A 143 0.63 -9.12 -0.22
N GLU A 144 -0.69 -9.20 -0.35
CA GLU A 144 -1.42 -8.56 -1.44
C GLU A 144 -1.50 -7.05 -1.32
N LEU A 145 -1.29 -6.50 -0.12
CA LEU A 145 -1.50 -5.06 0.11
C LEU A 145 -0.78 -4.16 -0.90
N PRO A 146 0.53 -4.35 -1.20
CA PRO A 146 1.18 -3.50 -2.19
C PRO A 146 0.59 -3.66 -3.60
N ILE A 147 0.19 -4.88 -3.97
CA ILE A 147 -0.39 -5.14 -5.29
C ILE A 147 -1.72 -4.39 -5.44
N LEU A 148 -2.58 -4.50 -4.43
CA LEU A 148 -3.88 -3.81 -4.43
C LEU A 148 -3.69 -2.30 -4.38
N ARG A 149 -2.66 -1.82 -3.68
CA ARG A 149 -2.37 -0.39 -3.61
C ARG A 149 -1.95 0.18 -4.96
N LEU A 150 -1.19 -0.59 -5.75
CA LEU A 150 -0.85 -0.17 -7.11
C LEU A 150 -2.10 0.00 -7.97
N VAL A 151 -3.06 -0.91 -7.85
CA VAL A 151 -4.34 -0.79 -8.56
C VAL A 151 -5.07 0.49 -8.14
N PHE A 152 -5.06 0.78 -6.85
CA PHE A 152 -5.67 2.01 -6.32
C PHE A 152 -4.99 3.25 -6.89
N TYR A 153 -3.65 3.30 -6.88
CA TYR A 153 -2.90 4.43 -7.42
C TYR A 153 -3.23 4.66 -8.90
N LYS A 154 -3.30 3.59 -9.66
CA LYS A 154 -3.61 3.68 -11.08
C LYS A 154 -4.99 4.29 -11.31
N LYS A 155 -5.97 3.87 -10.55
CA LYS A 155 -7.34 4.43 -10.64
C LYS A 155 -7.36 5.90 -10.21
N LEU A 156 -6.63 6.23 -9.15
CA LEU A 156 -6.56 7.59 -8.65
C LEU A 156 -5.95 8.52 -9.69
N TYR A 157 -4.83 8.14 -10.29
CA TYR A 157 -4.18 8.93 -11.31
C TYR A 157 -5.08 9.11 -12.52
N GLY A 158 -5.81 8.06 -12.90
CA GLY A 158 -6.79 8.15 -13.99
C GLY A 158 -7.87 9.19 -13.72
N ARG A 159 -8.38 9.25 -12.47
CA ARG A 159 -9.38 10.26 -12.08
C ARG A 159 -8.78 11.68 -12.12
N LEU A 160 -7.56 11.83 -11.65
CA LEU A 160 -6.88 13.13 -11.67
C LEU A 160 -6.62 13.61 -13.10
N LEU A 161 -6.27 12.70 -14.00
CA LEU A 161 -6.12 13.03 -15.41
C LEU A 161 -7.42 13.54 -16.03
N ARG A 162 -8.53 12.88 -15.75
CA ARG A 162 -9.83 13.29 -16.28
C ARG A 162 -10.25 14.66 -15.79
N ASN A 163 -9.79 15.05 -14.61
CA ASN A 163 -10.14 16.34 -14.00
C ASN A 163 -9.15 17.44 -14.34
N ALA A 164 -8.00 17.08 -14.94
CA ALA A 164 -7.00 18.06 -15.33
C ALA A 164 -7.37 18.70 -16.67
N GLN A 165 -7.08 19.99 -16.81
CA GLN A 165 -7.36 20.70 -18.06
C GLN A 165 -6.27 20.42 -19.10
N PRO A 166 -6.64 20.03 -20.33
CA PRO A 166 -5.65 19.81 -21.36
C PRO A 166 -4.78 21.07 -21.61
N GLY A 167 -3.50 20.84 -21.87
CA GLY A 167 -2.55 21.91 -22.12
C GLY A 167 -1.84 22.44 -20.89
N ARG A 168 -2.27 22.08 -19.71
CA ARG A 168 -1.58 22.46 -18.48
C ARG A 168 -0.41 21.52 -18.22
N SER A 169 0.62 22.03 -17.54
CA SER A 169 1.78 21.20 -17.24
C SER A 169 1.43 20.04 -16.30
N ASP A 170 0.52 20.27 -15.34
CA ASP A 170 0.09 19.19 -14.45
C ASP A 170 -0.69 18.10 -15.19
N HIS A 171 -1.47 18.47 -16.23
CA HIS A 171 -2.12 17.48 -17.07
C HIS A 171 -1.11 16.58 -17.78
N THR A 172 -0.07 17.19 -18.36
CA THR A 172 1.00 16.45 -19.02
C THR A 172 1.73 15.53 -18.04
N LEU A 173 2.02 16.03 -16.84
CA LEU A 173 2.67 15.24 -15.79
C LEU A 173 1.82 14.05 -15.39
N LEU A 174 0.51 14.25 -15.26
CA LEU A 174 -0.39 13.16 -14.89
C LEU A 174 -0.51 12.10 -15.98
N LEU A 175 -0.45 12.50 -17.25
CA LEU A 175 -0.42 11.55 -18.35
C LEU A 175 0.80 10.65 -18.26
N THR A 176 1.98 11.24 -18.02
CA THR A 176 3.21 10.49 -17.83
C THR A 176 3.10 9.55 -16.63
N ALA A 177 2.53 10.04 -15.53
CA ALA A 177 2.38 9.26 -14.32
C ALA A 177 1.47 8.05 -14.50
N ASN A 178 0.47 8.17 -15.39
CA ASN A 178 -0.50 7.10 -15.61
C ASN A 178 0.03 6.01 -16.55
N GLU A 179 1.11 6.25 -17.24
CA GLU A 179 1.76 5.25 -18.08
C GLU A 179 2.56 4.27 -17.24
#